data_74c9d2a34e567978dd79ef03eb84dbcd
#
_entry.id   74c9d2a34e567978dd79ef03eb84dbcd
#
_cell.length_a   1.000
_cell.length_b   1.000
_cell.length_c   1.000
_cell.angle_alpha   90.00
_cell.angle_beta   90.00
_cell.angle_gamma   90.00
#
_symmetry.space_group_name_H-M   'P 1'
#
loop_
_entity.id
_entity.type
_entity.pdbx_description
1 polymer ?
#
loop_
_entity_poly.entity_id
_entity_poly.type
_entity_poly.pdbx_seq_one_letter_code
_entity_poly.pdbx_strand_id
1 'polypeptide(L)'
;LDSSMRAFATLLHRYAGLFIAVFLFVSGVTGAVISWDHGLDDLLNPHLMEAKSTGPALPSLDLAKQIEMRHPQVRITYIPLAPEHEGTSLGFGVTGRVDPQTQRQYEPGFNEVFVDPATGEELGKREWGAVWPITKENFVSFLYVLHYSWHLPEMWGIDRWGLWLLGIIAVIWTIDCFTGFYLTLP
;
A
#
# COMPACT_ATOMS: atom_id res chain seq x y z
N LEU A 1 21.33 27.55 -33.11
CA LEU A 1 20.04 26.84 -32.85
C LEU A 1 18.89 27.84 -33.02
N ASP A 2 17.81 27.42 -33.68
CA ASP A 2 16.69 28.29 -34.00
C ASP A 2 16.03 28.82 -32.70
N SER A 3 15.96 30.13 -32.54
CA SER A 3 15.42 30.81 -31.36
C SER A 3 13.96 30.38 -31.06
N SER A 4 13.20 30.00 -32.07
CA SER A 4 11.83 29.51 -31.95
C SER A 4 11.77 28.10 -31.30
N MET A 5 12.67 27.20 -31.66
CA MET A 5 12.78 25.87 -31.06
C MET A 5 13.17 25.94 -29.57
N ARG A 6 14.11 26.84 -29.24
CA ARG A 6 14.52 27.03 -27.85
C ARG A 6 13.40 27.63 -26.99
N ALA A 7 12.65 28.58 -27.53
CA ALA A 7 11.46 29.14 -26.86
C ALA A 7 10.38 28.07 -26.63
N PHE A 8 10.11 27.23 -27.62
CA PHE A 8 9.16 26.12 -27.47
C PHE A 8 9.63 25.10 -26.41
N ALA A 9 10.90 24.67 -26.46
CA ALA A 9 11.45 23.76 -25.48
C ALA A 9 11.39 24.33 -24.04
N THR A 10 11.62 25.64 -23.87
CA THR A 10 11.48 26.32 -22.58
C THR A 10 10.05 26.26 -22.05
N LEU A 11 9.06 26.54 -22.89
CA LEU A 11 7.66 26.45 -22.50
C LEU A 11 7.25 25.01 -22.14
N LEU A 12 7.65 24.04 -22.96
CA LEU A 12 7.37 22.62 -22.73
C LEU A 12 7.97 22.18 -21.37
N HIS A 13 9.26 22.41 -21.16
CA HIS A 13 9.95 22.07 -19.90
C HIS A 13 9.30 22.74 -18.69
N ARG A 14 8.93 24.02 -18.81
CA ARG A 14 8.28 24.76 -17.73
C ARG A 14 6.95 24.13 -17.32
N TYR A 15 6.04 23.85 -18.27
CA TYR A 15 4.71 23.34 -17.95
C TYR A 15 4.72 21.86 -17.63
N ALA A 16 5.50 21.05 -18.34
CA ALA A 16 5.69 19.65 -18.03
C ALA A 16 6.31 19.51 -16.63
N GLY A 17 7.38 20.25 -16.34
CA GLY A 17 8.03 20.22 -15.04
C GLY A 17 7.12 20.64 -13.90
N LEU A 18 6.28 21.68 -14.05
CA LEU A 18 5.30 22.08 -13.04
C LEU A 18 4.23 21.00 -12.82
N PHE A 19 3.76 20.38 -13.88
CA PHE A 19 2.80 19.27 -13.79
C PHE A 19 3.41 18.07 -13.06
N ILE A 20 4.60 17.64 -13.46
CA ILE A 20 5.33 16.51 -12.87
C ILE A 20 5.66 16.79 -11.39
N ALA A 21 6.01 18.03 -11.05
CA ALA A 21 6.40 18.42 -9.69
C ALA A 21 5.33 18.07 -8.64
N VAL A 22 4.05 18.16 -8.98
CA VAL A 22 2.94 17.77 -8.06
C VAL A 22 3.06 16.29 -7.70
N PHE A 23 3.26 15.43 -8.71
CA PHE A 23 3.38 13.98 -8.50
C PHE A 23 4.66 13.63 -7.74
N LEU A 24 5.78 14.23 -8.11
CA LEU A 24 7.05 14.02 -7.43
C LEU A 24 7.01 14.48 -5.98
N PHE A 25 6.34 15.60 -5.69
CA PHE A 25 6.19 16.09 -4.32
C PHE A 25 5.39 15.11 -3.47
N VAL A 26 4.20 14.68 -3.94
CA VAL A 26 3.36 13.73 -3.19
C VAL A 26 4.08 12.39 -3.01
N SER A 27 4.63 11.82 -4.09
CA SER A 27 5.37 10.57 -4.01
C SER A 27 6.64 10.69 -3.17
N GLY A 28 7.35 11.82 -3.22
CA GLY A 28 8.53 12.05 -2.40
C GLY A 28 8.21 12.13 -0.91
N VAL A 29 7.19 12.90 -0.54
CA VAL A 29 6.75 13.03 0.87
C VAL A 29 6.21 11.70 1.40
N THR A 30 5.31 11.05 0.66
CA THR A 30 4.75 9.76 1.09
C THR A 30 5.83 8.69 1.16
N GLY A 31 6.74 8.62 0.16
CA GLY A 31 7.87 7.69 0.16
C GLY A 31 8.81 7.89 1.34
N ALA A 32 9.10 9.14 1.72
CA ALA A 32 9.92 9.43 2.90
C ALA A 32 9.26 8.92 4.20
N VAL A 33 7.94 9.05 4.33
CA VAL A 33 7.21 8.57 5.51
C VAL A 33 7.16 7.04 5.53
N ILE A 34 6.77 6.41 4.42
CA ILE A 34 6.64 4.94 4.35
C ILE A 34 7.98 4.19 4.32
N SER A 35 9.10 4.90 4.14
CA SER A 35 10.42 4.26 4.32
C SER A 35 10.64 3.79 5.77
N TRP A 36 9.78 4.22 6.68
CA TRP A 36 9.78 3.85 8.09
C TRP A 36 8.43 3.24 8.51
N ASP A 37 7.74 2.59 7.59
CA ASP A 37 6.38 2.10 7.71
C ASP A 37 6.17 1.14 8.91
N HIS A 38 7.04 0.13 9.07
CA HIS A 38 6.95 -0.82 10.16
C HIS A 38 7.04 -0.12 11.53
N GLY A 39 8.08 0.71 11.76
CA GLY A 39 8.24 1.42 13.03
C GLY A 39 7.11 2.42 13.30
N LEU A 40 6.56 3.03 12.25
CA LEU A 40 5.42 3.94 12.39
C LEU A 40 4.12 3.18 12.68
N ASP A 41 3.93 2.03 12.07
CA ASP A 41 2.75 1.18 12.31
C ASP A 41 2.77 0.59 13.72
N ASP A 42 3.93 0.11 14.20
CA ASP A 42 4.15 -0.33 15.58
C ASP A 42 3.80 0.78 16.60
N LEU A 43 4.27 2.00 16.33
CA LEU A 43 4.01 3.15 17.20
C LEU A 43 2.53 3.55 17.24
N LEU A 44 1.86 3.52 16.09
CA LEU A 44 0.46 3.93 15.97
C LEU A 44 -0.52 2.84 16.44
N ASN A 45 -0.17 1.57 16.23
CA ASN A 45 -1.04 0.43 16.41
C ASN A 45 -0.44 -0.68 17.29
N PRO A 46 0.11 -0.39 18.47
CA PRO A 46 0.75 -1.39 19.32
C PRO A 46 -0.22 -2.54 19.69
N HIS A 47 -1.53 -2.26 19.77
CA HIS A 47 -2.55 -3.27 20.06
C HIS A 47 -2.70 -4.34 18.97
N LEU A 48 -2.29 -4.04 17.73
CA LEU A 48 -2.25 -5.00 16.60
C LEU A 48 -0.88 -5.65 16.48
N MET A 49 0.20 -4.90 16.74
CA MET A 49 1.57 -5.28 16.43
C MET A 49 2.27 -6.03 17.56
N GLU A 50 1.86 -5.82 18.81
CA GLU A 50 2.47 -6.47 19.97
C GLU A 50 1.75 -7.77 20.35
N ALA A 51 2.50 -8.85 20.51
CA ALA A 51 1.99 -10.09 21.09
C ALA A 51 1.71 -9.91 22.59
N LYS A 52 0.62 -10.51 23.09
CA LYS A 52 0.26 -10.47 24.51
C LYS A 52 0.92 -11.57 25.33
N SER A 53 1.37 -12.63 24.67
CA SER A 53 1.90 -13.82 25.31
C SER A 53 3.37 -14.01 24.98
N THR A 54 4.08 -14.68 25.89
CA THR A 54 5.45 -15.16 25.69
C THR A 54 5.42 -16.68 25.49
N GLY A 55 6.22 -17.19 24.58
CA GLY A 55 6.32 -18.63 24.34
C GLY A 55 6.62 -18.96 22.87
N PRO A 56 6.83 -20.24 22.58
CA PRO A 56 7.08 -20.65 21.19
C PRO A 56 5.85 -20.39 20.32
N ALA A 57 6.10 -19.86 19.13
CA ALA A 57 5.04 -19.63 18.16
C ALA A 57 4.41 -20.96 17.67
N LEU A 58 3.11 -20.97 17.54
CA LEU A 58 2.38 -22.06 16.89
C LEU A 58 2.70 -22.09 15.38
N PRO A 59 2.58 -23.25 14.72
CA PRO A 59 2.76 -23.32 13.29
C PRO A 59 1.80 -22.37 12.54
N SER A 60 2.33 -21.54 11.66
CA SER A 60 1.55 -20.51 10.94
C SER A 60 0.37 -21.11 10.16
N LEU A 61 0.50 -22.32 9.64
CA LEU A 61 -0.61 -23.01 8.96
C LEU A 61 -1.75 -23.39 9.91
N ASP A 62 -1.46 -23.68 11.17
CA ASP A 62 -2.51 -23.98 12.15
C ASP A 62 -3.18 -22.70 12.63
N LEU A 63 -2.43 -21.60 12.76
CA LEU A 63 -3.01 -20.26 12.99
C LEU A 63 -3.91 -19.84 11.83
N ALA A 64 -3.49 -20.04 10.58
CA ALA A 64 -4.29 -19.78 9.39
C ALA A 64 -5.64 -20.53 9.42
N LYS A 65 -5.63 -21.84 9.75
CA LYS A 65 -6.85 -22.63 9.92
C LYS A 65 -7.75 -22.10 11.02
N GLN A 66 -7.18 -21.67 12.15
CA GLN A 66 -7.96 -21.08 13.24
C GLN A 66 -8.65 -19.78 12.80
N ILE A 67 -7.96 -18.93 12.02
CA ILE A 67 -8.56 -17.70 11.47
C ILE A 67 -9.73 -18.05 10.54
N GLU A 68 -9.55 -19.00 9.61
CA GLU A 68 -10.62 -19.41 8.71
C GLU A 68 -11.81 -20.08 9.44
N MET A 69 -11.56 -20.76 10.56
CA MET A 69 -12.67 -21.30 11.39
C MET A 69 -13.42 -20.20 12.13
N ARG A 70 -12.76 -19.13 12.59
CA ARG A 70 -13.42 -17.99 13.23
C ARG A 70 -14.17 -17.12 12.22
N HIS A 71 -13.65 -17.02 11.01
CA HIS A 71 -14.19 -16.20 9.93
C HIS A 71 -14.48 -17.06 8.68
N PRO A 72 -15.55 -17.89 8.66
CA PRO A 72 -15.79 -18.84 7.58
C PRO A 72 -15.99 -18.20 6.20
N GLN A 73 -16.35 -16.93 6.17
CA GLN A 73 -16.54 -16.15 4.94
C GLN A 73 -15.24 -15.63 4.30
N VAL A 74 -14.09 -15.81 4.97
CA VAL A 74 -12.80 -15.40 4.41
C VAL A 74 -11.93 -16.60 4.04
N ARG A 75 -10.96 -16.36 3.21
CA ARG A 75 -9.83 -17.27 2.94
C ARG A 75 -8.52 -16.52 3.15
N ILE A 76 -7.51 -17.24 3.58
CA ILE A 76 -6.16 -16.70 3.73
C ILE A 76 -5.53 -16.48 2.36
N THR A 77 -4.88 -15.33 2.18
CA THR A 77 -4.12 -14.94 0.98
C THR A 77 -2.63 -14.73 1.26
N TYR A 78 -2.29 -14.42 2.51
CA TYR A 78 -0.90 -14.27 2.94
C TYR A 78 -0.71 -14.91 4.32
N ILE A 79 0.36 -15.69 4.46
CA ILE A 79 0.74 -16.39 5.70
C ILE A 79 2.14 -15.96 6.08
N PRO A 80 2.34 -15.28 7.23
CA PRO A 80 3.67 -15.01 7.76
C PRO A 80 4.32 -16.31 8.23
N LEU A 81 5.61 -16.49 7.98
CA LEU A 81 6.32 -17.73 8.38
C LEU A 81 6.70 -17.73 9.84
N ALA A 82 7.05 -16.57 10.39
CA ALA A 82 7.46 -16.38 11.77
C ALA A 82 7.25 -14.92 12.18
N PRO A 83 7.19 -14.61 13.48
CA PRO A 83 7.27 -13.23 13.97
C PRO A 83 8.59 -12.57 13.53
N GLU A 84 8.56 -11.29 13.18
CA GLU A 84 9.76 -10.55 12.79
C GLU A 84 10.76 -10.43 13.94
N HIS A 85 10.24 -10.21 15.14
CA HIS A 85 11.00 -10.11 16.38
C HIS A 85 10.24 -10.81 17.52
N GLU A 86 10.94 -11.10 18.59
CA GLU A 86 10.30 -11.59 19.82
C GLU A 86 9.31 -10.54 20.36
N GLY A 87 8.10 -10.97 20.67
CA GLY A 87 7.04 -10.09 21.17
C GLY A 87 6.21 -9.41 20.08
N THR A 88 6.41 -9.72 18.79
CA THR A 88 5.53 -9.21 17.71
C THR A 88 4.41 -10.19 17.38
N SER A 89 3.27 -9.65 16.97
CA SER A 89 2.13 -10.40 16.45
C SER A 89 2.42 -11.02 15.09
N LEU A 90 1.50 -11.84 14.59
CA LEU A 90 1.50 -12.34 13.21
C LEU A 90 0.31 -11.77 12.45
N GLY A 91 0.59 -10.99 11.39
CA GLY A 91 -0.41 -10.41 10.50
C GLY A 91 -0.71 -11.32 9.31
N PHE A 92 -1.92 -11.83 9.20
CA PHE A 92 -2.40 -12.67 8.10
C PHE A 92 -3.22 -11.85 7.11
N GLY A 93 -2.88 -11.94 5.83
CA GLY A 93 -3.72 -11.38 4.77
C GLY A 93 -4.92 -12.28 4.49
N VAL A 94 -6.10 -11.67 4.34
CA VAL A 94 -7.34 -12.39 4.06
C VAL A 94 -8.12 -11.71 2.92
N THR A 95 -9.00 -12.49 2.27
CA THR A 95 -9.99 -11.97 1.31
C THR A 95 -11.30 -12.73 1.46
N GLY A 96 -12.40 -12.14 1.04
CA GLY A 96 -13.68 -12.82 1.07
C GLY A 96 -13.71 -14.07 0.18
N ARG A 97 -14.37 -15.12 0.62
CA ARG A 97 -14.72 -16.27 -0.24
C ARG A 97 -15.83 -15.88 -1.20
N VAL A 98 -15.95 -16.62 -2.29
CA VAL A 98 -17.12 -16.50 -3.17
C VAL A 98 -18.32 -17.20 -2.52
N ASP A 99 -19.42 -16.47 -2.36
CA ASP A 99 -20.68 -17.02 -1.90
C ASP A 99 -21.22 -18.01 -2.96
N PRO A 100 -21.43 -19.28 -2.59
CA PRO A 100 -21.94 -20.28 -3.53
C PRO A 100 -23.32 -19.97 -4.10
N GLN A 101 -24.14 -19.20 -3.37
CA GLN A 101 -25.53 -18.89 -3.78
C GLN A 101 -25.57 -17.68 -4.73
N THR A 102 -24.82 -16.62 -4.40
CA THR A 102 -24.88 -15.37 -5.16
C THR A 102 -23.77 -15.24 -6.20
N GLN A 103 -22.75 -16.10 -6.14
CA GLN A 103 -21.53 -16.04 -6.94
C GLN A 103 -20.76 -14.72 -6.81
N ARG A 104 -21.04 -13.97 -5.74
CA ARG A 104 -20.34 -12.74 -5.38
C ARG A 104 -19.37 -13.00 -4.25
N GLN A 105 -18.29 -12.25 -4.22
CA GLN A 105 -17.34 -12.30 -3.13
C GLN A 105 -17.92 -11.64 -1.88
N TYR A 106 -17.74 -12.27 -0.71
CA TYR A 106 -18.07 -11.65 0.56
C TYR A 106 -17.17 -10.43 0.78
N GLU A 107 -17.74 -9.39 1.38
CA GLU A 107 -17.03 -8.17 1.78
C GLU A 107 -16.95 -8.13 3.31
N PRO A 108 -15.91 -8.70 3.93
CA PRO A 108 -15.80 -8.81 5.38
C PRO A 108 -15.53 -7.47 6.08
N GLY A 109 -15.13 -6.42 5.33
CA GLY A 109 -14.74 -5.11 5.86
C GLY A 109 -13.35 -5.09 6.51
N PHE A 110 -12.54 -6.13 6.25
CA PHE A 110 -11.14 -6.22 6.64
C PHE A 110 -10.39 -7.15 5.69
N ASN A 111 -9.09 -6.93 5.54
CA ASN A 111 -8.21 -7.75 4.72
C ASN A 111 -6.93 -8.17 5.45
N GLU A 112 -6.78 -7.77 6.71
CA GLU A 112 -5.72 -8.24 7.61
C GLU A 112 -6.29 -8.66 8.97
N VAL A 113 -5.73 -9.76 9.52
CA VAL A 113 -6.05 -10.28 10.85
C VAL A 113 -4.74 -10.51 11.60
N PHE A 114 -4.64 -9.94 12.78
CA PHE A 114 -3.47 -10.05 13.65
C PHE A 114 -3.75 -11.02 14.78
N VAL A 115 -2.82 -11.94 15.00
CA VAL A 115 -2.94 -12.95 16.06
C VAL A 115 -1.68 -13.01 16.93
N ASP A 116 -1.87 -13.37 18.19
CA ASP A 116 -0.79 -13.73 19.09
C ASP A 116 -0.14 -15.05 18.62
N PRO A 117 1.17 -15.07 18.35
CA PRO A 117 1.83 -16.23 17.78
C PRO A 117 1.83 -17.44 18.70
N ALA A 118 1.85 -17.27 20.02
CA ALA A 118 1.93 -18.38 20.98
C ALA A 118 0.56 -19.00 21.28
N THR A 119 -0.51 -18.21 21.24
CA THR A 119 -1.85 -18.68 21.64
C THR A 119 -2.83 -18.76 20.46
N GLY A 120 -2.58 -18.03 19.39
CA GLY A 120 -3.51 -17.83 18.29
C GLY A 120 -4.70 -16.92 18.64
N GLU A 121 -4.67 -16.22 19.80
CA GLU A 121 -5.69 -15.21 20.12
C GLU A 121 -5.70 -14.11 19.05
N GLU A 122 -6.88 -13.71 18.56
CA GLU A 122 -7.04 -12.60 17.65
C GLU A 122 -6.86 -11.28 18.40
N LEU A 123 -5.84 -10.52 18.02
CA LEU A 123 -5.51 -9.23 18.61
C LEU A 123 -6.34 -8.11 17.99
N GLY A 124 -6.62 -8.24 16.71
CA GLY A 124 -7.45 -7.32 15.95
C GLY A 124 -7.43 -7.59 14.45
N LYS A 125 -8.09 -6.73 13.73
CA LYS A 125 -8.21 -6.80 12.27
C LYS A 125 -8.39 -5.41 11.69
N ARG A 126 -7.93 -5.18 10.46
CA ARG A 126 -8.09 -3.90 9.77
C ARG A 126 -8.30 -4.09 8.28
N GLU A 127 -8.77 -3.04 7.63
CA GLU A 127 -8.76 -2.93 6.18
C GLU A 127 -7.52 -2.15 5.76
N TRP A 128 -6.46 -2.88 5.38
CA TRP A 128 -5.23 -2.31 4.87
C TRP A 128 -5.49 -1.59 3.54
N GLY A 129 -5.03 -0.34 3.43
CA GLY A 129 -5.20 0.48 2.22
C GLY A 129 -6.56 1.17 2.10
N ALA A 130 -7.40 1.14 3.15
CA ALA A 130 -8.67 1.85 3.13
C ALA A 130 -8.48 3.34 2.85
N VAL A 131 -9.33 3.88 1.96
CA VAL A 131 -9.30 5.31 1.58
C VAL A 131 -10.01 6.15 2.62
N TRP A 132 -11.10 5.64 3.19
CA TRP A 132 -11.94 6.37 4.13
C TRP A 132 -12.73 5.41 5.05
N PRO A 133 -12.90 5.73 6.34
CA PRO A 133 -12.26 6.85 7.07
C PRO A 133 -10.76 6.61 7.30
N ILE A 134 -9.96 7.68 7.34
CA ILE A 134 -8.56 7.59 7.75
C ILE A 134 -8.51 7.48 9.27
N THR A 135 -8.00 6.35 9.76
CA THR A 135 -7.84 6.05 11.19
C THR A 135 -6.36 5.82 11.50
N LYS A 136 -6.01 5.66 12.78
CA LYS A 136 -4.64 5.26 13.16
C LYS A 136 -4.24 3.93 12.52
N GLU A 137 -5.19 2.98 12.47
CA GLU A 137 -4.95 1.61 12.00
C GLU A 137 -4.67 1.53 10.51
N ASN A 138 -5.23 2.45 9.71
CA ASN A 138 -5.01 2.43 8.27
C ASN A 138 -4.15 3.60 7.75
N PHE A 139 -3.63 4.47 8.63
CA PHE A 139 -2.89 5.66 8.20
C PHE A 139 -1.64 5.32 7.38
N VAL A 140 -0.84 4.37 7.85
CA VAL A 140 0.38 3.96 7.15
C VAL A 140 0.03 3.33 5.81
N SER A 141 -0.94 2.42 5.80
CA SER A 141 -1.40 1.77 4.57
C SER A 141 -2.06 2.74 3.59
N PHE A 142 -2.77 3.76 4.09
CA PHE A 142 -3.30 4.85 3.27
C PHE A 142 -2.16 5.59 2.55
N LEU A 143 -1.10 5.98 3.26
CA LEU A 143 0.06 6.63 2.65
C LEU A 143 0.77 5.71 1.65
N TYR A 144 0.83 4.43 1.95
CA TYR A 144 1.44 3.43 1.07
C TYR A 144 0.69 3.34 -0.26
N VAL A 145 -0.64 3.20 -0.21
CA VAL A 145 -1.47 3.16 -1.42
C VAL A 145 -1.46 4.50 -2.16
N LEU A 146 -1.45 5.63 -1.44
CA LEU A 146 -1.31 6.96 -2.05
C LEU A 146 0.01 7.08 -2.82
N HIS A 147 1.11 6.55 -2.26
CA HIS A 147 2.43 6.62 -2.87
C HIS A 147 2.50 5.92 -4.23
N TYR A 148 1.95 4.70 -4.35
CA TYR A 148 2.12 3.91 -5.57
C TYR A 148 0.93 3.95 -6.53
N SER A 149 -0.27 4.36 -6.07
CA SER A 149 -1.48 4.30 -6.90
C SER A 149 -2.39 5.53 -6.85
N TRP A 150 -2.09 6.51 -5.98
CA TRP A 150 -2.93 7.70 -5.78
C TRP A 150 -4.38 7.37 -5.40
N HIS A 151 -4.63 6.20 -4.84
CA HIS A 151 -5.96 5.71 -4.52
C HIS A 151 -6.95 5.76 -5.70
N LEU A 152 -6.45 5.66 -6.93
CA LEU A 152 -7.36 5.60 -8.08
C LEU A 152 -8.12 4.27 -8.02
N PRO A 153 -9.46 4.33 -8.06
CA PRO A 153 -10.29 3.14 -7.95
C PRO A 153 -10.19 2.29 -9.21
N GLU A 154 -10.62 1.03 -9.08
CA GLU A 154 -10.88 0.19 -10.23
C GLU A 154 -11.94 0.82 -11.13
N MET A 155 -11.65 0.92 -12.42
CA MET A 155 -12.57 1.41 -13.44
C MET A 155 -12.43 0.55 -14.70
N TRP A 156 -13.56 0.20 -15.30
CA TRP A 156 -13.62 -0.61 -16.54
C TRP A 156 -12.91 -1.98 -16.41
N GLY A 157 -12.93 -2.60 -15.24
CA GLY A 157 -12.26 -3.88 -14.98
C GLY A 157 -10.73 -3.78 -14.88
N ILE A 158 -10.17 -2.57 -14.74
CA ILE A 158 -8.74 -2.33 -14.53
C ILE A 158 -8.53 -1.77 -13.13
N ASP A 159 -7.79 -2.50 -12.32
CA ASP A 159 -7.45 -2.17 -10.92
C ASP A 159 -6.16 -1.34 -10.77
N ARG A 160 -5.45 -1.07 -11.87
CA ARG A 160 -4.08 -0.51 -11.87
C ARG A 160 -3.95 0.89 -12.46
N TRP A 161 -5.02 1.67 -12.46
CA TRP A 161 -4.99 3.02 -13.02
C TRP A 161 -3.95 3.93 -12.38
N GLY A 162 -3.73 3.82 -11.07
CA GLY A 162 -2.69 4.59 -10.38
C GLY A 162 -1.29 4.25 -10.86
N LEU A 163 -0.98 2.97 -11.05
CA LEU A 163 0.30 2.52 -11.59
C LEU A 163 0.51 3.01 -13.04
N TRP A 164 -0.54 2.95 -13.86
CA TRP A 164 -0.48 3.49 -15.23
C TRP A 164 -0.23 5.00 -15.22
N LEU A 165 -0.96 5.75 -14.38
CA LEU A 165 -0.77 7.19 -14.23
C LEU A 165 0.67 7.52 -13.88
N LEU A 166 1.20 6.92 -12.82
CA LEU A 166 2.58 7.17 -12.37
C LEU A 166 3.61 6.73 -13.40
N GLY A 167 3.36 5.62 -14.11
CA GLY A 167 4.21 5.17 -15.21
C GLY A 167 4.27 6.18 -16.36
N ILE A 168 3.13 6.76 -16.76
CA ILE A 168 3.07 7.82 -17.78
C ILE A 168 3.82 9.06 -17.30
N ILE A 169 3.63 9.48 -16.04
CA ILE A 169 4.34 10.61 -15.45
C ILE A 169 5.86 10.36 -15.47
N ALA A 170 6.30 9.16 -15.13
CA ALA A 170 7.72 8.79 -15.17
C ALA A 170 8.32 8.89 -16.59
N VAL A 171 7.57 8.47 -17.62
CA VAL A 171 7.98 8.61 -19.02
C VAL A 171 8.06 10.09 -19.41
N ILE A 172 7.05 10.90 -19.08
CA ILE A 172 7.06 12.35 -19.36
C ILE A 172 8.24 13.01 -18.66
N TRP A 173 8.49 12.66 -17.40
CA TRP A 173 9.64 13.17 -16.64
C TRP A 173 10.98 12.82 -17.31
N THR A 174 11.13 11.57 -17.76
CA THR A 174 12.35 11.14 -18.48
C THR A 174 12.57 11.97 -19.73
N ILE A 175 11.53 12.21 -20.52
CA ILE A 175 11.61 13.06 -21.72
C ILE A 175 11.96 14.51 -21.34
N ASP A 176 11.35 15.02 -20.29
CA ASP A 176 11.56 16.39 -19.82
C ASP A 176 12.98 16.61 -19.29
N CYS A 177 13.63 15.58 -18.71
CA CYS A 177 15.05 15.63 -18.35
C CYS A 177 15.94 15.89 -19.58
N PHE A 178 15.68 15.26 -20.72
CA PHE A 178 16.41 15.54 -21.97
C PHE A 178 16.12 16.95 -22.50
N THR A 179 14.87 17.44 -22.38
CA THR A 179 14.52 18.81 -22.73
C THR A 179 15.27 19.81 -21.85
N GLY A 180 15.30 19.57 -20.53
CA GLY A 180 16.09 20.39 -19.60
C GLY A 180 17.58 20.38 -19.92
N PHE A 181 18.15 19.20 -20.21
CA PHE A 181 19.54 19.09 -20.62
C PHE A 181 19.83 19.88 -21.90
N TYR A 182 18.95 19.76 -22.92
CA TYR A 182 19.08 20.56 -24.17
C TYR A 182 19.12 22.05 -23.89
N LEU A 183 18.34 22.57 -22.96
CA LEU A 183 18.27 23.99 -22.60
C LEU A 183 19.56 24.50 -21.91
N THR A 184 20.38 23.61 -21.34
CA THR A 184 21.69 23.98 -20.75
C THR A 184 22.78 24.15 -21.77
N LEU A 185 22.61 23.62 -23.00
CA LEU A 185 23.59 23.77 -24.06
C LEU A 185 23.61 25.21 -24.62
N PRO A 186 24.78 25.76 -24.98
CA PRO A 186 24.92 27.11 -25.52
C PRO A 186 24.24 27.33 -26.88
#